data_96d886afc858d98aaa642404c23df2a5
#
_entry.id   96d886afc858d98aaa642404c23df2a5
#
_cell.length_a   1.000
_cell.length_b   1.000
_cell.length_c   1.000
_cell.angle_alpha   90.00
_cell.angle_beta   90.00
_cell.angle_gamma   90.00
#
_symmetry.space_group_name_H-M   'P 1'
#
loop_
_entity.id
_entity.type
_entity.pdbx_description
1 polymer ?
#
loop_
_entity_poly.entity_id
_entity_poly.type
_entity_poly.pdbx_seq_one_letter_code
_entity_poly.pdbx_strand_id
1 'polypeptide(L)'
;MSASSAPLKRTPFYDLHLAAGAKIVPFAGFEMPIQYPTGITAEHQAVRTACGVFDVSHMGEFIIRGPQAIDFVTYVTSNDVAALGIGQVHYSAILTEQGTFVDDCLVYRYDDHLMMVVNGSNKDKDLAHITQYLSRFDCTLTDVSDDIGLLAVQGPKAESILQQLTPADLAAIKYYWFVETTVAGIPMTLSRTGYTGEDGFELYHDTAHSAALWKALMDTGAITPAGLGCRDSLRLEMGMALYGNDIDDTITPLEAGLGWLVKMKKGDLVGRAALEAQKAAGVPRKLVGFTSTEKAIPRHGYPVFVNGAPSGVVMSGIMSPSVGVGLGTAYVPTAHAQPGNTLEVEIRGKRIVGTIT
;
A
#
# COMPACT_ATOMS: atom_id res chain seq x y z
N MET A 1 1.14 -8.12 -21.55
CA MET A 1 2.16 -7.16 -21.05
C MET A 1 3.52 -7.62 -21.54
N SER A 2 4.17 -6.80 -22.39
CA SER A 2 5.54 -7.06 -22.88
C SER A 2 6.49 -6.96 -21.69
N ALA A 3 7.20 -8.03 -21.36
CA ALA A 3 8.23 -8.00 -20.34
C ALA A 3 9.29 -6.95 -20.74
N SER A 4 9.51 -5.94 -19.90
CA SER A 4 10.62 -5.00 -20.06
C SER A 4 11.93 -5.79 -20.13
N SER A 5 12.73 -5.55 -21.15
CA SER A 5 14.05 -6.18 -21.33
C SER A 5 15.14 -5.59 -20.44
N ALA A 6 14.80 -4.64 -19.57
CA ALA A 6 15.75 -4.06 -18.62
C ALA A 6 16.04 -5.05 -17.47
N PRO A 7 17.30 -5.11 -16.99
CA PRO A 7 17.62 -5.91 -15.81
C PRO A 7 16.85 -5.43 -14.60
N LEU A 8 16.43 -6.38 -13.75
CA LEU A 8 15.73 -6.04 -12.49
C LEU A 8 16.68 -5.26 -11.57
N LYS A 9 16.12 -4.26 -10.91
CA LYS A 9 16.83 -3.52 -9.84
C LYS A 9 16.93 -4.38 -8.56
N ARG A 10 17.82 -3.98 -7.66
CA ARG A 10 17.99 -4.58 -6.34
C ARG A 10 17.82 -3.51 -5.28
N THR A 11 17.15 -3.85 -4.21
CA THR A 11 17.08 -3.00 -3.02
C THR A 11 18.42 -3.02 -2.27
N PRO A 12 18.69 -2.07 -1.39
CA PRO A 12 19.90 -2.07 -0.57
C PRO A 12 19.99 -3.28 0.39
N PHE A 13 18.90 -4.04 0.55
CA PHE A 13 18.83 -5.22 1.40
C PHE A 13 18.98 -6.55 0.66
N TYR A 14 19.14 -6.54 -0.67
CA TYR A 14 19.13 -7.75 -1.50
C TYR A 14 20.07 -8.85 -1.02
N ASP A 15 21.34 -8.52 -0.77
CA ASP A 15 22.33 -9.51 -0.32
C ASP A 15 22.01 -10.04 1.09
N LEU A 16 21.38 -9.24 1.94
CA LEU A 16 20.92 -9.62 3.27
C LEU A 16 19.73 -10.58 3.19
N HIS A 17 18.84 -10.39 2.23
CA HIS A 17 17.76 -11.35 1.95
C HIS A 17 18.31 -12.70 1.51
N LEU A 18 19.30 -12.71 0.60
CA LEU A 18 19.95 -13.95 0.18
C LEU A 18 20.64 -14.65 1.36
N ALA A 19 21.37 -13.89 2.18
CA ALA A 19 22.03 -14.44 3.38
C ALA A 19 21.02 -15.01 4.40
N ALA A 20 19.83 -14.44 4.48
CA ALA A 20 18.73 -14.93 5.31
C ALA A 20 17.94 -16.10 4.65
N GLY A 21 18.36 -16.57 3.46
CA GLY A 21 17.75 -17.69 2.75
C GLY A 21 16.42 -17.38 2.08
N ALA A 22 16.15 -16.10 1.76
CA ALA A 22 14.93 -15.69 1.10
C ALA A 22 14.79 -16.28 -0.31
N LYS A 23 13.56 -16.63 -0.68
CA LYS A 23 13.21 -16.95 -2.06
C LYS A 23 12.92 -15.64 -2.81
N ILE A 24 13.76 -15.30 -3.78
CA ILE A 24 13.66 -14.07 -4.56
C ILE A 24 12.78 -14.28 -5.79
N VAL A 25 11.97 -13.26 -6.11
CA VAL A 25 11.11 -13.22 -7.30
C VAL A 25 11.13 -11.82 -7.92
N PRO A 26 10.84 -11.68 -9.22
CA PRO A 26 10.57 -10.39 -9.85
C PRO A 26 9.30 -9.75 -9.27
N PHE A 27 9.40 -8.50 -8.82
CA PHE A 27 8.26 -7.71 -8.36
C PHE A 27 8.53 -6.21 -8.57
N ALA A 28 7.59 -5.50 -9.19
CA ALA A 28 7.67 -4.04 -9.41
C ALA A 28 9.00 -3.57 -10.04
N GLY A 29 9.62 -4.38 -10.91
CA GLY A 29 10.92 -4.08 -11.54
C GLY A 29 12.14 -4.41 -10.66
N PHE A 30 11.94 -5.01 -9.50
CA PHE A 30 12.99 -5.39 -8.54
C PHE A 30 13.06 -6.90 -8.33
N GLU A 31 14.22 -7.36 -7.82
CA GLU A 31 14.41 -8.70 -7.24
C GLU A 31 14.03 -8.66 -5.75
N MET A 32 12.86 -9.20 -5.39
CA MET A 32 12.27 -9.05 -4.04
C MET A 32 12.05 -10.39 -3.33
N PRO A 33 12.15 -10.44 -1.98
CA PRO A 33 11.85 -11.65 -1.22
C PRO A 33 10.34 -11.94 -1.21
N ILE A 34 9.93 -13.09 -1.77
CA ILE A 34 8.53 -13.53 -1.67
C ILE A 34 8.25 -14.16 -0.31
N GLN A 35 9.22 -14.89 0.23
CA GLN A 35 9.19 -15.54 1.55
C GLN A 35 10.59 -15.91 2.02
N TYR A 36 10.73 -16.14 3.32
CA TYR A 36 11.91 -16.70 3.96
C TYR A 36 11.71 -18.20 4.28
N PRO A 37 12.73 -18.91 4.81
CA PRO A 37 12.65 -20.36 5.05
C PRO A 37 11.50 -20.81 5.97
N THR A 38 11.02 -19.94 6.86
CA THR A 38 9.87 -20.21 7.74
C THR A 38 8.56 -20.32 6.98
N GLY A 39 8.47 -19.70 5.81
CA GLY A 39 7.31 -19.70 4.92
C GLY A 39 6.24 -18.68 5.29
N ILE A 40 5.42 -18.35 4.29
CA ILE A 40 4.42 -17.25 4.34
C ILE A 40 3.51 -17.33 5.57
N THR A 41 3.02 -18.53 5.92
CA THR A 41 2.09 -18.69 7.06
C THR A 41 2.76 -18.34 8.39
N ALA A 42 4.00 -18.80 8.61
CA ALA A 42 4.72 -18.50 9.84
C ALA A 42 5.12 -17.03 9.93
N GLU A 43 5.54 -16.43 8.82
CA GLU A 43 5.80 -14.98 8.72
C GLU A 43 4.55 -14.17 9.06
N HIS A 44 3.40 -14.55 8.49
CA HIS A 44 2.11 -13.92 8.77
C HIS A 44 1.74 -13.99 10.25
N GLN A 45 1.87 -15.17 10.87
CA GLN A 45 1.59 -15.35 12.29
C GLN A 45 2.57 -14.55 13.17
N ALA A 46 3.84 -14.46 12.78
CA ALA A 46 4.82 -13.62 13.48
C ALA A 46 4.43 -12.14 13.49
N VAL A 47 3.93 -11.62 12.37
CA VAL A 47 3.42 -10.24 12.30
C VAL A 47 2.17 -10.06 13.14
N ARG A 48 1.20 -10.99 13.08
CA ARG A 48 -0.05 -10.91 13.86
C ARG A 48 0.17 -11.01 15.38
N THR A 49 1.18 -11.76 15.84
CA THR A 49 1.33 -12.08 17.27
C THR A 49 2.59 -11.52 17.93
N ALA A 50 3.55 -11.04 17.13
CA ALA A 50 4.84 -10.55 17.61
C ALA A 50 5.32 -9.35 16.80
N CYS A 51 6.29 -9.55 15.89
CA CYS A 51 6.87 -8.49 15.06
C CYS A 51 7.52 -9.08 13.81
N GLY A 52 7.20 -8.50 12.66
CA GLY A 52 7.90 -8.77 11.40
C GLY A 52 8.52 -7.53 10.79
N VAL A 53 9.50 -7.72 9.90
CA VAL A 53 10.08 -6.65 9.09
C VAL A 53 10.00 -6.97 7.61
N PHE A 54 9.56 -6.00 6.84
CA PHE A 54 9.46 -6.05 5.38
C PHE A 54 10.43 -5.05 4.77
N ASP A 55 11.17 -5.48 3.75
CA ASP A 55 11.80 -4.55 2.82
C ASP A 55 10.75 -4.02 1.85
N VAL A 56 10.55 -2.72 1.85
CA VAL A 56 9.65 -2.00 0.94
C VAL A 56 10.36 -0.86 0.21
N SER A 57 11.71 -0.95 0.12
CA SER A 57 12.57 0.03 -0.56
C SER A 57 12.37 0.10 -2.08
N HIS A 58 11.47 -0.70 -2.64
CA HIS A 58 11.04 -0.61 -4.03
C HIS A 58 9.98 0.47 -4.26
N MET A 59 9.46 1.07 -3.19
CA MET A 59 8.51 2.19 -3.28
C MET A 59 9.19 3.42 -3.93
N GLY A 60 8.39 4.39 -4.33
CA GLY A 60 8.87 5.66 -4.88
C GLY A 60 8.66 6.80 -3.89
N GLU A 61 9.66 7.66 -3.72
CA GLU A 61 9.62 8.82 -2.85
C GLU A 61 9.91 10.09 -3.66
N PHE A 62 8.94 11.02 -3.64
CA PHE A 62 9.05 12.31 -4.31
C PHE A 62 9.04 13.44 -3.29
N ILE A 63 10.04 14.32 -3.36
CA ILE A 63 10.12 15.51 -2.53
C ILE A 63 9.59 16.72 -3.30
N ILE A 64 8.67 17.46 -2.72
CA ILE A 64 8.09 18.66 -3.28
C ILE A 64 8.40 19.85 -2.37
N ARG A 65 9.09 20.88 -2.93
CA ARG A 65 9.51 22.10 -2.20
C ARG A 65 9.06 23.35 -2.94
N GLY A 66 8.82 24.41 -2.19
CA GLY A 66 8.49 25.72 -2.75
C GLY A 66 7.22 26.32 -2.17
N PRO A 67 6.96 27.61 -2.48
CA PRO A 67 5.83 28.34 -1.89
C PRO A 67 4.47 27.73 -2.19
N GLN A 68 4.31 27.06 -3.35
CA GLN A 68 3.05 26.43 -3.78
C GLN A 68 3.11 24.90 -3.75
N ALA A 69 4.02 24.29 -2.98
CA ALA A 69 4.11 22.83 -2.84
C ALA A 69 2.80 22.22 -2.33
N ILE A 70 2.16 22.82 -1.32
CA ILE A 70 0.88 22.38 -0.77
C ILE A 70 -0.23 22.48 -1.83
N ASP A 71 -0.29 23.59 -2.58
CA ASP A 71 -1.30 23.79 -3.63
C ASP A 71 -1.14 22.75 -4.75
N PHE A 72 0.10 22.51 -5.17
CA PHE A 72 0.42 21.53 -6.21
C PHE A 72 -0.03 20.12 -5.78
N VAL A 73 0.42 19.64 -4.60
CA VAL A 73 0.07 18.28 -4.15
C VAL A 73 -1.42 18.17 -3.84
N THR A 74 -2.04 19.26 -3.34
CA THR A 74 -3.51 19.32 -3.18
C THR A 74 -4.23 19.17 -4.53
N TYR A 75 -3.70 19.75 -5.61
CA TYR A 75 -4.30 19.66 -6.93
C TYR A 75 -4.14 18.27 -7.58
N VAL A 76 -2.96 17.64 -7.47
CA VAL A 76 -2.66 16.37 -8.14
C VAL A 76 -3.09 15.14 -7.35
N THR A 77 -3.52 15.29 -6.10
CA THR A 77 -4.01 14.18 -5.25
C THR A 77 -5.45 14.40 -4.80
N SER A 78 -6.13 13.37 -4.36
CA SER A 78 -7.56 13.40 -4.02
C SER A 78 -7.86 13.94 -2.62
N ASN A 79 -6.94 13.80 -1.67
CA ASN A 79 -7.15 14.21 -0.28
C ASN A 79 -6.66 15.65 -0.02
N ASP A 80 -7.03 16.24 1.10
CA ASP A 80 -6.75 17.64 1.44
C ASP A 80 -5.42 17.79 2.17
N VAL A 81 -4.37 18.13 1.42
CA VAL A 81 -3.01 18.32 1.95
C VAL A 81 -2.91 19.56 2.85
N ALA A 82 -3.71 20.60 2.57
CA ALA A 82 -3.70 21.82 3.39
C ALA A 82 -4.20 21.55 4.82
N ALA A 83 -5.03 20.52 5.00
CA ALA A 83 -5.52 20.11 6.32
C ALA A 83 -4.52 19.33 7.16
N LEU A 84 -3.40 18.86 6.57
CA LEU A 84 -2.34 18.18 7.34
C LEU A 84 -1.60 19.16 8.24
N GLY A 85 -1.33 18.78 9.48
CA GLY A 85 -0.32 19.41 10.32
C GLY A 85 1.09 18.93 9.99
N ILE A 86 2.12 19.68 10.41
CA ILE A 86 3.52 19.23 10.34
C ILE A 86 3.67 17.94 11.16
N GLY A 87 4.36 16.94 10.60
CA GLY A 87 4.50 15.61 11.19
C GLY A 87 3.32 14.66 10.91
N GLN A 88 2.30 15.10 10.16
CA GLN A 88 1.19 14.24 9.76
C GLN A 88 1.38 13.59 8.38
N VAL A 89 0.72 12.45 8.24
CA VAL A 89 0.62 11.70 6.99
C VAL A 89 -0.85 11.52 6.63
N HIS A 90 -1.19 11.42 5.36
CA HIS A 90 -2.48 10.90 4.95
C HIS A 90 -2.39 10.00 3.71
N TYR A 91 -3.31 9.07 3.62
CA TYR A 91 -3.54 8.27 2.43
C TYR A 91 -4.34 9.07 1.41
N SER A 92 -3.94 9.00 0.14
CA SER A 92 -4.54 9.75 -0.97
C SER A 92 -4.52 8.93 -2.26
N ALA A 93 -5.03 9.50 -3.34
CA ALA A 93 -4.99 8.93 -4.67
C ALA A 93 -4.54 9.98 -5.68
N ILE A 94 -3.73 9.58 -6.65
CA ILE A 94 -3.42 10.31 -7.87
C ILE A 94 -4.46 9.87 -8.90
N LEU A 95 -5.12 10.83 -9.55
CA LEU A 95 -6.25 10.54 -10.43
C LEU A 95 -6.01 11.03 -11.86
N THR A 96 -6.66 10.36 -12.82
CA THR A 96 -6.81 10.83 -14.19
C THR A 96 -7.88 11.92 -14.27
N GLU A 97 -7.97 12.62 -15.38
CA GLU A 97 -9.07 13.58 -15.63
C GLU A 97 -10.46 12.90 -15.68
N GLN A 98 -10.51 11.58 -15.92
CA GLN A 98 -11.71 10.75 -15.86
C GLN A 98 -12.08 10.33 -14.44
N GLY A 99 -11.28 10.70 -13.43
CA GLY A 99 -11.50 10.38 -12.02
C GLY A 99 -11.13 8.96 -11.64
N THR A 100 -10.45 8.21 -12.52
CA THR A 100 -9.92 6.87 -12.24
C THR A 100 -8.54 6.97 -11.58
N PHE A 101 -8.06 5.88 -10.96
CA PHE A 101 -6.75 5.89 -10.34
C PHE A 101 -5.62 5.94 -11.36
N VAL A 102 -4.65 6.82 -11.16
CA VAL A 102 -3.30 6.66 -11.67
C VAL A 102 -2.52 5.78 -10.69
N ASP A 103 -2.61 6.12 -9.38
CA ASP A 103 -2.07 5.33 -8.27
C ASP A 103 -2.73 5.72 -6.94
N ASP A 104 -2.48 4.95 -5.90
CA ASP A 104 -2.69 5.35 -4.52
C ASP A 104 -1.35 5.73 -3.86
N CYS A 105 -1.36 6.69 -2.93
CA CYS A 105 -0.14 7.23 -2.35
C CYS A 105 -0.31 7.67 -0.90
N LEU A 106 0.81 7.84 -0.21
CA LEU A 106 0.87 8.57 1.05
C LEU A 106 1.47 9.96 0.81
N VAL A 107 0.98 10.95 1.56
CA VAL A 107 1.54 12.31 1.58
C VAL A 107 1.95 12.65 3.00
N TYR A 108 3.22 13.01 3.17
CA TYR A 108 3.88 13.38 4.42
C TYR A 108 4.08 14.89 4.45
N ARG A 109 3.73 15.56 5.54
CA ARG A 109 3.96 17.00 5.69
C ARG A 109 5.09 17.28 6.67
N TYR A 110 6.26 17.63 6.11
CA TYR A 110 7.40 18.18 6.87
C TYR A 110 7.22 19.69 7.08
N ASP A 111 8.13 20.31 7.81
CA ASP A 111 8.10 21.75 8.05
C ASP A 111 8.36 22.56 6.76
N ASP A 112 9.34 22.14 5.96
CA ASP A 112 9.84 22.84 4.79
C ASP A 112 9.47 22.19 3.43
N HIS A 113 8.87 20.99 3.44
CA HIS A 113 8.53 20.25 2.23
C HIS A 113 7.39 19.24 2.44
N LEU A 114 6.96 18.66 1.32
CA LEU A 114 6.12 17.48 1.30
C LEU A 114 6.91 16.30 0.72
N MET A 115 6.64 15.08 1.22
CA MET A 115 7.08 13.86 0.58
C MET A 115 5.86 13.05 0.16
N MET A 116 5.83 12.61 -1.10
CA MET A 116 4.85 11.65 -1.61
C MET A 116 5.51 10.28 -1.71
N VAL A 117 4.82 9.26 -1.22
CA VAL A 117 5.25 7.85 -1.34
C VAL A 117 4.27 7.13 -2.23
N VAL A 118 4.76 6.53 -3.32
CA VAL A 118 3.97 5.90 -4.38
C VAL A 118 4.37 4.44 -4.59
N ASN A 119 3.51 3.66 -5.25
CA ASN A 119 3.81 2.26 -5.54
C ASN A 119 4.97 2.11 -6.52
N GLY A 120 5.94 1.25 -6.20
CA GLY A 120 7.16 1.08 -7.01
C GLY A 120 6.91 0.68 -8.46
N SER A 121 5.86 -0.09 -8.74
CA SER A 121 5.48 -0.45 -10.13
C SER A 121 4.95 0.74 -10.94
N ASN A 122 4.51 1.80 -10.27
CA ASN A 122 3.88 2.97 -10.88
C ASN A 122 4.75 4.23 -10.83
N LYS A 123 5.88 4.20 -10.12
CA LYS A 123 6.73 5.36 -9.85
C LYS A 123 6.97 6.26 -11.06
N ASP A 124 7.44 5.69 -12.16
CA ASP A 124 7.74 6.47 -13.38
C ASP A 124 6.46 7.03 -14.03
N LYS A 125 5.37 6.27 -14.01
CA LYS A 125 4.06 6.71 -14.49
C LYS A 125 3.51 7.85 -13.65
N ASP A 126 3.60 7.74 -12.33
CA ASP A 126 3.12 8.75 -11.40
C ASP A 126 3.92 10.05 -11.53
N LEU A 127 5.25 9.95 -11.56
CA LEU A 127 6.13 11.09 -11.78
C LEU A 127 5.80 11.80 -13.09
N ALA A 128 5.66 11.06 -14.19
CA ALA A 128 5.32 11.62 -15.49
C ALA A 128 3.93 12.28 -15.46
N HIS A 129 2.94 11.65 -14.79
CA HIS A 129 1.59 12.17 -14.69
C HIS A 129 1.53 13.50 -13.90
N ILE A 130 2.08 13.55 -12.69
CA ILE A 130 2.00 14.75 -11.86
C ILE A 130 2.86 15.89 -12.42
N THR A 131 3.99 15.58 -13.09
CA THR A 131 4.86 16.59 -13.72
C THR A 131 4.14 17.40 -14.78
N GLN A 132 3.11 16.88 -15.45
CA GLN A 132 2.32 17.61 -16.45
C GLN A 132 1.67 18.88 -15.87
N TYR A 133 1.42 18.91 -14.58
CA TYR A 133 0.75 20.01 -13.89
C TYR A 133 1.75 20.94 -13.17
N LEU A 134 3.03 20.56 -13.07
CA LEU A 134 4.04 21.25 -12.25
C LEU A 134 4.25 22.71 -12.67
N SER A 135 4.23 22.99 -13.99
CA SER A 135 4.43 24.35 -14.52
C SER A 135 3.37 25.38 -14.09
N ARG A 136 2.28 24.94 -13.49
CA ARG A 136 1.19 25.79 -12.97
C ARG A 136 1.47 26.32 -11.57
N PHE A 137 2.53 25.83 -10.91
CA PHE A 137 2.81 26.09 -9.50
C PHE A 137 4.28 26.48 -9.30
N ASP A 138 4.53 27.40 -8.38
CA ASP A 138 5.88 27.77 -7.94
C ASP A 138 6.39 26.75 -6.93
N CYS A 139 6.84 25.59 -7.42
CA CYS A 139 7.44 24.53 -6.63
C CYS A 139 8.37 23.64 -7.48
N THR A 140 9.18 22.83 -6.81
CA THR A 140 10.05 21.83 -7.42
C THR A 140 9.59 20.44 -7.02
N LEU A 141 9.80 19.47 -7.90
CA LEU A 141 9.51 18.05 -7.69
C LEU A 141 10.80 17.26 -7.96
N THR A 142 11.26 16.49 -7.01
CA THR A 142 12.49 15.68 -7.12
C THR A 142 12.19 14.24 -6.72
N ASP A 143 12.55 13.29 -7.61
CA ASP A 143 12.56 11.86 -7.30
C ASP A 143 13.82 11.55 -6.49
N VAL A 144 13.65 11.03 -5.28
CA VAL A 144 14.74 10.64 -4.37
C VAL A 144 14.70 9.15 -4.02
N SER A 145 13.90 8.38 -4.75
CA SER A 145 13.63 6.96 -4.44
C SER A 145 14.87 6.08 -4.38
N ASP A 146 15.86 6.35 -5.24
CA ASP A 146 17.09 5.54 -5.27
C ASP A 146 18.03 5.83 -4.06
N ASP A 147 17.80 6.92 -3.33
CA ASP A 147 18.58 7.33 -2.16
C ASP A 147 17.96 6.86 -0.82
N ILE A 148 16.69 6.43 -0.84
CA ILE A 148 15.94 6.05 0.36
C ILE A 148 15.80 4.53 0.46
N GLY A 149 16.25 3.98 1.59
CA GLY A 149 15.89 2.64 2.03
C GLY A 149 14.67 2.69 2.94
N LEU A 150 13.75 1.74 2.79
CA LEU A 150 12.51 1.71 3.55
C LEU A 150 12.27 0.32 4.14
N LEU A 151 12.19 0.24 5.47
CA LEU A 151 11.77 -0.96 6.19
C LEU A 151 10.45 -0.71 6.91
N ALA A 152 9.51 -1.64 6.78
CA ALA A 152 8.27 -1.66 7.56
C ALA A 152 8.39 -2.69 8.70
N VAL A 153 8.44 -2.23 9.95
CA VAL A 153 8.49 -3.05 11.18
C VAL A 153 7.11 -3.07 11.78
N GLN A 154 6.45 -4.23 11.73
CA GLN A 154 5.00 -4.36 11.93
C GLN A 154 4.65 -5.49 12.89
N GLY A 155 3.67 -5.28 13.74
CA GLY A 155 3.13 -6.24 14.68
C GLY A 155 2.93 -5.67 16.09
N PRO A 156 2.18 -6.35 16.97
CA PRO A 156 1.80 -5.83 18.29
C PRO A 156 3.00 -5.58 19.23
N LYS A 157 4.19 -6.10 18.91
CA LYS A 157 5.42 -5.84 19.67
C LYS A 157 6.37 -4.86 18.99
N ALA A 158 6.01 -4.29 17.83
CA ALA A 158 6.89 -3.42 17.06
C ALA A 158 7.32 -2.19 17.89
N GLU A 159 6.37 -1.51 18.55
CA GLU A 159 6.66 -0.35 19.41
C GLU A 159 7.68 -0.71 20.51
N SER A 160 7.42 -1.76 21.29
CA SER A 160 8.26 -2.14 22.43
C SER A 160 9.67 -2.57 22.04
N ILE A 161 9.82 -3.15 20.84
CA ILE A 161 11.12 -3.55 20.30
C ILE A 161 11.89 -2.31 19.79
N LEU A 162 11.26 -1.49 18.96
CA LEU A 162 11.89 -0.29 18.40
C LEU A 162 12.20 0.75 19.45
N GLN A 163 11.41 0.84 20.54
CA GLN A 163 11.66 1.78 21.63
C GLN A 163 13.05 1.57 22.28
N GLN A 164 13.60 0.37 22.20
CA GLN A 164 14.94 0.08 22.73
C GLN A 164 16.06 0.60 21.81
N LEU A 165 15.73 0.96 20.58
CA LEU A 165 16.68 1.38 19.55
C LEU A 165 16.60 2.88 19.22
N THR A 166 15.61 3.60 19.77
CA THR A 166 15.38 5.03 19.46
C THR A 166 15.21 5.86 20.72
N PRO A 167 15.70 7.13 20.74
CA PRO A 167 15.42 8.07 21.79
C PRO A 167 14.02 8.69 21.72
N ALA A 168 13.29 8.54 20.58
CA ALA A 168 11.95 9.07 20.42
C ALA A 168 10.97 8.31 21.32
N ASP A 169 10.01 9.03 21.90
CA ASP A 169 8.87 8.42 22.60
C ASP A 169 7.86 7.90 21.55
N LEU A 170 7.94 6.59 21.25
CA LEU A 170 7.10 5.98 20.22
C LEU A 170 5.62 5.97 20.61
N ALA A 171 5.30 5.91 21.90
CA ALA A 171 3.92 5.95 22.39
C ALA A 171 3.26 7.31 22.12
N ALA A 172 4.04 8.38 22.01
CA ALA A 172 3.55 9.73 21.69
C ALA A 172 3.24 9.90 20.19
N ILE A 173 3.78 9.05 19.30
CA ILE A 173 3.54 9.11 17.86
C ILE A 173 2.18 8.48 17.56
N LYS A 174 1.23 9.28 17.09
CA LYS A 174 -0.10 8.80 16.71
C LYS A 174 -0.07 8.05 15.36
N TYR A 175 -1.04 7.20 15.13
CA TYR A 175 -1.24 6.58 13.82
C TYR A 175 -1.40 7.64 12.72
N TYR A 176 -0.68 7.47 11.60
CA TYR A 176 -0.52 8.46 10.53
C TYR A 176 0.21 9.74 10.97
N TRP A 177 1.17 9.59 11.89
CA TRP A 177 2.14 10.64 12.25
C TRP A 177 3.55 10.11 12.12
N PHE A 178 4.51 11.02 11.95
CA PHE A 178 5.93 10.70 11.88
C PHE A 178 6.76 11.70 12.68
N VAL A 179 7.98 11.31 12.95
CA VAL A 179 9.03 12.13 13.55
C VAL A 179 10.36 11.91 12.83
N GLU A 180 11.20 12.92 12.79
CA GLU A 180 12.59 12.77 12.42
C GLU A 180 13.37 12.44 13.68
N THR A 181 14.07 11.30 13.68
CA THR A 181 14.78 10.78 14.85
C THR A 181 15.94 9.87 14.42
N THR A 182 16.53 9.15 15.37
CA THR A 182 17.47 8.08 15.08
C THR A 182 16.92 6.74 15.55
N VAL A 183 17.21 5.67 14.80
CA VAL A 183 17.05 4.28 15.26
C VAL A 183 18.42 3.60 15.15
N ALA A 184 18.87 2.99 16.22
CA ALA A 184 20.23 2.46 16.35
C ALA A 184 21.34 3.49 15.99
N GLY A 185 21.11 4.77 16.29
CA GLY A 185 22.01 5.88 15.96
C GLY A 185 21.96 6.36 14.50
N ILE A 186 21.12 5.76 13.65
CA ILE A 186 20.96 6.10 12.23
C ILE A 186 19.85 7.14 12.09
N PRO A 187 20.12 8.34 11.51
CA PRO A 187 19.08 9.34 11.25
C PRO A 187 18.04 8.83 10.27
N MET A 188 16.74 9.09 10.54
CA MET A 188 15.65 8.66 9.67
C MET A 188 14.35 9.38 9.97
N THR A 189 13.40 9.29 9.03
CA THR A 189 11.98 9.51 9.31
C THR A 189 11.36 8.23 9.83
N LEU A 190 10.79 8.29 11.03
CA LEU A 190 10.08 7.18 11.65
C LEU A 190 8.58 7.48 11.64
N SER A 191 7.82 6.74 10.87
CA SER A 191 6.40 6.95 10.65
C SER A 191 5.56 5.82 11.24
N ARG A 192 4.52 6.14 12.04
CA ARG A 192 3.56 5.14 12.52
C ARG A 192 2.49 4.88 11.45
N THR A 193 2.93 4.20 10.42
CA THR A 193 2.17 3.79 9.23
C THR A 193 2.44 2.31 8.93
N GLY A 194 1.67 1.72 8.02
CA GLY A 194 1.86 0.33 7.60
C GLY A 194 0.72 -0.19 6.73
N TYR A 195 0.88 -1.43 6.26
CA TYR A 195 -0.03 -2.08 5.31
C TYR A 195 -0.37 -3.51 5.77
N THR A 196 -0.50 -3.70 7.08
CA THR A 196 -0.68 -5.03 7.69
C THR A 196 -1.94 -5.15 8.55
N GLY A 197 -2.49 -4.01 8.98
CA GLY A 197 -3.55 -3.96 9.98
C GLY A 197 -3.08 -4.08 11.41
N GLU A 198 -1.79 -4.39 11.62
CA GLU A 198 -1.15 -4.35 12.92
C GLU A 198 -0.52 -2.97 13.16
N ASP A 199 -0.24 -2.66 14.41
CA ASP A 199 0.58 -1.52 14.77
C ASP A 199 2.01 -1.69 14.28
N GLY A 200 2.69 -0.58 14.00
CA GLY A 200 4.07 -0.63 13.53
C GLY A 200 4.55 0.67 12.94
N PHE A 201 5.76 0.62 12.41
CA PHE A 201 6.46 1.80 11.92
C PHE A 201 7.14 1.52 10.59
N GLU A 202 7.20 2.55 9.76
CA GLU A 202 7.97 2.60 8.53
C GLU A 202 9.21 3.49 8.75
N LEU A 203 10.38 2.97 8.40
CA LEU A 203 11.70 3.52 8.67
C LEU A 203 12.34 3.97 7.36
N TYR A 204 12.21 5.26 7.04
CA TYR A 204 12.81 5.90 5.85
C TYR A 204 14.22 6.39 6.20
N HIS A 205 15.23 5.85 5.57
CA HIS A 205 16.63 6.14 5.88
C HIS A 205 17.48 6.22 4.61
N ASP A 206 18.64 6.84 4.69
CA ASP A 206 19.64 6.83 3.62
C ASP A 206 20.11 5.39 3.34
N THR A 207 20.11 4.99 2.06
CA THR A 207 20.50 3.64 1.61
C THR A 207 21.88 3.21 2.09
N ALA A 208 22.82 4.16 2.31
CA ALA A 208 24.14 3.87 2.84
C ALA A 208 24.12 3.22 4.24
N HIS A 209 23.03 3.37 4.99
CA HIS A 209 22.87 2.82 6.33
C HIS A 209 22.07 1.52 6.40
N SER A 210 21.56 1.02 5.28
CA SER A 210 20.64 -0.12 5.23
C SER A 210 21.18 -1.38 5.89
N ALA A 211 22.44 -1.73 5.62
CA ALA A 211 23.03 -2.93 6.22
C ALA A 211 23.19 -2.81 7.75
N ALA A 212 23.56 -1.62 8.25
CA ALA A 212 23.69 -1.38 9.68
C ALA A 212 22.32 -1.42 10.38
N LEU A 213 21.30 -0.83 9.77
CA LEU A 213 19.92 -0.85 10.28
C LEU A 213 19.36 -2.28 10.34
N TRP A 214 19.50 -3.04 9.24
CA TRP A 214 19.08 -4.44 9.21
C TRP A 214 19.75 -5.24 10.31
N LYS A 215 21.06 -5.11 10.45
CA LYS A 215 21.80 -5.80 11.51
C LYS A 215 21.28 -5.44 12.90
N ALA A 216 21.07 -4.17 13.18
CA ALA A 216 20.58 -3.71 14.47
C ALA A 216 19.19 -4.27 14.81
N LEU A 217 18.28 -4.34 13.80
CA LEU A 217 16.97 -4.93 13.96
C LEU A 217 17.06 -6.44 14.22
N MET A 218 17.87 -7.17 13.45
CA MET A 218 18.03 -8.61 13.60
C MET A 218 18.73 -9.01 14.92
N ASP A 219 19.68 -8.20 15.39
CA ASP A 219 20.39 -8.42 16.67
C ASP A 219 19.44 -8.39 17.88
N THR A 220 18.26 -7.80 17.77
CA THR A 220 17.23 -7.86 18.83
C THR A 220 16.75 -9.29 19.09
N GLY A 221 16.87 -10.19 18.11
CA GLY A 221 16.34 -11.56 18.16
C GLY A 221 14.81 -11.66 18.25
N ALA A 222 14.09 -10.52 18.13
CA ALA A 222 12.64 -10.43 18.33
C ALA A 222 11.84 -10.10 17.07
N ILE A 223 12.50 -9.89 15.93
CA ILE A 223 11.90 -9.50 14.66
C ILE A 223 12.08 -10.62 13.63
N THR A 224 11.01 -11.00 12.98
CA THR A 224 11.00 -12.02 11.91
C THR A 224 11.04 -11.34 10.54
N PRO A 225 12.02 -11.63 9.67
CA PRO A 225 11.94 -11.21 8.27
C PRO A 225 10.69 -11.76 7.59
N ALA A 226 9.98 -10.91 6.86
CA ALA A 226 8.73 -11.27 6.19
C ALA A 226 8.73 -10.79 4.73
N GLY A 227 8.27 -11.64 3.82
CA GLY A 227 8.28 -11.39 2.39
C GLY A 227 6.94 -10.90 1.83
N LEU A 228 6.93 -10.67 0.50
CA LEU A 228 5.75 -10.15 -0.22
C LEU A 228 4.52 -11.05 -0.09
N GLY A 229 4.70 -12.38 0.00
CA GLY A 229 3.57 -13.30 0.16
C GLY A 229 2.86 -13.13 1.52
N CYS A 230 3.63 -12.87 2.58
CA CYS A 230 3.11 -12.49 3.88
C CYS A 230 2.43 -11.12 3.83
N ARG A 231 3.06 -10.10 3.21
CA ARG A 231 2.49 -8.76 3.03
C ARG A 231 1.13 -8.81 2.34
N ASP A 232 0.99 -9.59 1.26
CA ASP A 232 -0.27 -9.73 0.53
C ASP A 232 -1.37 -10.40 1.38
N SER A 233 -1.03 -11.42 2.15
CA SER A 233 -2.02 -12.09 3.02
C SER A 233 -2.49 -11.17 4.16
N LEU A 234 -1.59 -10.38 4.75
CA LEU A 234 -1.93 -9.44 5.83
C LEU A 234 -2.83 -8.31 5.35
N ARG A 235 -2.46 -7.65 4.25
CA ARG A 235 -3.22 -6.51 3.71
C ARG A 235 -4.64 -6.94 3.29
N LEU A 236 -4.78 -8.11 2.65
CA LEU A 236 -6.07 -8.57 2.16
C LEU A 236 -7.03 -8.96 3.29
N GLU A 237 -6.52 -9.54 4.38
CA GLU A 237 -7.34 -9.79 5.58
C GLU A 237 -7.93 -8.51 6.16
N MET A 238 -7.28 -7.37 5.95
CA MET A 238 -7.74 -6.05 6.41
C MET A 238 -8.53 -5.28 5.34
N GLY A 239 -8.77 -5.89 4.17
CA GLY A 239 -9.48 -5.25 3.07
C GLY A 239 -8.73 -4.07 2.43
N MET A 240 -7.42 -4.01 2.60
CA MET A 240 -6.60 -2.95 1.99
C MET A 240 -6.39 -3.25 0.51
N ALA A 241 -6.70 -2.27 -0.35
CA ALA A 241 -6.58 -2.39 -1.80
C ALA A 241 -5.11 -2.51 -2.24
N LEU A 242 -4.88 -3.23 -3.33
CA LEU A 242 -3.59 -3.31 -4.02
C LEU A 242 -3.76 -2.78 -5.45
N TYR A 243 -2.95 -1.79 -5.82
CA TYR A 243 -2.93 -1.30 -7.20
C TYR A 243 -2.45 -2.39 -8.17
N GLY A 244 -3.11 -2.47 -9.31
CA GLY A 244 -2.90 -3.52 -10.30
C GLY A 244 -3.73 -4.79 -10.06
N ASN A 245 -4.34 -4.91 -8.86
CA ASN A 245 -5.30 -5.97 -8.54
C ASN A 245 -6.69 -5.38 -8.27
N ASP A 246 -6.85 -4.69 -7.14
CA ASP A 246 -8.15 -4.20 -6.65
C ASP A 246 -8.53 -2.84 -7.25
N ILE A 247 -7.54 -2.02 -7.57
CA ILE A 247 -7.68 -0.70 -8.18
C ILE A 247 -6.69 -0.56 -9.34
N ASP A 248 -7.11 0.17 -10.38
CA ASP A 248 -6.33 0.45 -11.58
C ASP A 248 -6.87 1.69 -12.31
N ASP A 249 -6.34 1.97 -13.51
CA ASP A 249 -6.71 3.11 -14.35
C ASP A 249 -8.14 3.05 -14.94
N THR A 250 -8.90 1.99 -14.68
CA THR A 250 -10.31 1.84 -15.08
C THR A 250 -11.29 2.03 -13.91
N ILE A 251 -10.78 2.19 -12.69
CA ILE A 251 -11.56 2.22 -11.44
C ILE A 251 -11.51 3.62 -10.83
N THR A 252 -12.64 4.08 -10.31
CA THR A 252 -12.69 5.31 -9.51
C THR A 252 -12.63 5.02 -8.01
N PRO A 253 -12.19 5.97 -7.17
CA PRO A 253 -12.25 5.83 -5.72
C PRO A 253 -13.66 5.55 -5.19
N LEU A 254 -14.69 6.02 -5.89
CA LEU A 254 -16.09 5.79 -5.49
C LEU A 254 -16.51 4.32 -5.67
N GLU A 255 -16.04 3.69 -6.75
CA GLU A 255 -16.27 2.25 -7.00
C GLU A 255 -15.45 1.38 -6.02
N ALA A 256 -14.24 1.78 -5.72
CA ALA A 256 -13.33 1.05 -4.83
C ALA A 256 -13.69 1.12 -3.34
N GLY A 257 -14.75 1.86 -2.96
CA GLY A 257 -15.05 2.10 -1.54
C GLY A 257 -14.13 3.11 -0.86
N LEU A 258 -13.26 3.75 -1.64
CA LEU A 258 -12.28 4.74 -1.19
C LEU A 258 -12.75 6.19 -1.40
N GLY A 259 -14.05 6.41 -1.59
CA GLY A 259 -14.63 7.74 -1.80
C GLY A 259 -14.36 8.74 -0.66
N TRP A 260 -14.04 8.25 0.53
CA TRP A 260 -13.65 9.07 1.68
C TRP A 260 -12.30 9.79 1.48
N LEU A 261 -11.45 9.31 0.57
CA LEU A 261 -10.21 9.98 0.15
C LEU A 261 -10.46 11.23 -0.69
N VAL A 262 -11.63 11.34 -1.34
CA VAL A 262 -11.92 12.43 -2.26
C VAL A 262 -12.54 13.60 -1.52
N LYS A 263 -11.73 14.63 -1.27
CA LYS A 263 -12.15 15.82 -0.51
C LYS A 263 -12.61 16.94 -1.45
N MET A 264 -13.83 16.83 -1.95
CA MET A 264 -14.42 17.81 -2.89
C MET A 264 -14.41 19.26 -2.38
N LYS A 265 -14.36 19.48 -1.05
CA LYS A 265 -14.38 20.81 -0.43
C LYS A 265 -13.02 21.53 -0.45
N LYS A 266 -11.93 20.83 -0.77
CA LYS A 266 -10.57 21.39 -0.76
C LYS A 266 -10.28 22.35 -1.94
N GLY A 267 -11.16 22.48 -2.87
CA GLY A 267 -10.97 23.22 -4.11
C GLY A 267 -10.83 22.32 -5.33
N ASP A 268 -10.09 22.77 -6.33
CA ASP A 268 -9.89 22.05 -7.58
C ASP A 268 -8.94 20.86 -7.42
N LEU A 269 -9.17 19.80 -8.18
CA LEU A 269 -8.32 18.62 -8.27
C LEU A 269 -8.51 17.95 -9.62
N VAL A 270 -7.49 17.19 -10.04
CA VAL A 270 -7.55 16.38 -11.26
C VAL A 270 -8.68 15.35 -11.13
N GLY A 271 -9.55 15.25 -12.15
CA GLY A 271 -10.68 14.33 -12.18
C GLY A 271 -11.95 14.77 -11.42
N ARG A 272 -11.94 15.99 -10.84
CA ARG A 272 -13.07 16.50 -10.04
C ARG A 272 -14.41 16.39 -10.76
N ALA A 273 -14.52 16.93 -11.98
CA ALA A 273 -15.78 16.99 -12.72
C ALA A 273 -16.36 15.58 -12.99
N ALA A 274 -15.49 14.61 -13.34
CA ALA A 274 -15.89 13.24 -13.57
C ALA A 274 -16.42 12.57 -12.29
N LEU A 275 -15.75 12.78 -11.16
CA LEU A 275 -16.18 12.22 -9.86
C LEU A 275 -17.49 12.86 -9.37
N GLU A 276 -17.69 14.16 -9.57
CA GLU A 276 -18.95 14.84 -9.25
C GLU A 276 -20.10 14.29 -10.10
N ALA A 277 -19.88 14.10 -11.41
CA ALA A 277 -20.84 13.50 -12.32
C ALA A 277 -21.19 12.05 -11.91
N GLN A 278 -20.19 11.21 -11.61
CA GLN A 278 -20.41 9.85 -11.16
C GLN A 278 -21.16 9.79 -9.83
N LYS A 279 -20.83 10.69 -8.89
CA LYS A 279 -21.55 10.78 -7.60
C LYS A 279 -23.02 11.15 -7.79
N ALA A 280 -23.32 12.06 -8.72
CA ALA A 280 -24.69 12.48 -9.04
C ALA A 280 -25.48 11.36 -9.74
N ALA A 281 -24.85 10.61 -10.66
CA ALA A 281 -25.46 9.51 -11.39
C ALA A 281 -25.62 8.23 -10.54
N GLY A 282 -24.87 8.12 -9.45
CA GLY A 282 -24.73 6.90 -8.66
C GLY A 282 -23.61 5.99 -9.18
N VAL A 283 -23.03 5.21 -8.26
CA VAL A 283 -21.93 4.29 -8.57
C VAL A 283 -22.51 2.95 -9.03
N PRO A 284 -22.19 2.46 -10.24
CA PRO A 284 -22.84 1.27 -10.81
C PRO A 284 -22.41 -0.04 -10.14
N ARG A 285 -21.17 -0.10 -9.65
CA ARG A 285 -20.56 -1.28 -9.01
C ARG A 285 -19.71 -0.86 -7.81
N LYS A 286 -19.45 -1.78 -6.90
CA LYS A 286 -18.58 -1.56 -5.74
C LYS A 286 -17.65 -2.73 -5.53
N LEU A 287 -16.43 -2.43 -5.10
CA LEU A 287 -15.51 -3.42 -4.55
C LEU A 287 -16.05 -3.94 -3.22
N VAL A 288 -16.12 -5.25 -3.08
CA VAL A 288 -16.54 -5.94 -1.84
C VAL A 288 -15.49 -6.98 -1.46
N GLY A 289 -15.31 -7.16 -0.15
CA GLY A 289 -14.65 -8.33 0.39
C GLY A 289 -15.64 -9.51 0.48
N PHE A 290 -15.15 -10.72 0.34
CA PHE A 290 -15.96 -11.92 0.57
C PHE A 290 -15.15 -13.06 1.17
N THR A 291 -15.83 -13.92 1.93
CA THR A 291 -15.27 -15.17 2.47
C THR A 291 -15.87 -16.36 1.73
N SER A 292 -15.02 -17.30 1.31
CA SER A 292 -15.48 -18.56 0.70
C SER A 292 -16.12 -19.46 1.76
N THR A 293 -17.25 -20.10 1.42
CA THR A 293 -17.91 -21.07 2.28
C THR A 293 -17.21 -22.44 2.29
N GLU A 294 -16.31 -22.68 1.34
CA GLU A 294 -15.53 -23.91 1.22
C GLU A 294 -14.03 -23.62 1.34
N LYS A 295 -13.21 -24.63 1.62
CA LYS A 295 -11.74 -24.53 1.59
C LYS A 295 -11.23 -24.42 0.15
N ALA A 296 -11.51 -23.29 -0.47
CA ALA A 296 -11.08 -22.97 -1.83
C ALA A 296 -10.39 -21.61 -1.84
N ILE A 297 -9.38 -21.44 -2.68
CA ILE A 297 -8.64 -20.18 -2.82
C ILE A 297 -9.21 -19.44 -4.03
N PRO A 298 -9.89 -18.30 -3.83
CA PRO A 298 -10.35 -17.46 -4.93
C PRO A 298 -9.15 -16.69 -5.50
N ARG A 299 -8.58 -17.18 -6.60
CA ARG A 299 -7.42 -16.52 -7.20
C ARG A 299 -7.83 -15.38 -8.11
N HIS A 300 -6.96 -14.39 -8.25
CA HIS A 300 -7.11 -13.30 -9.22
C HIS A 300 -7.50 -13.84 -10.61
N GLY A 301 -8.46 -13.19 -11.25
CA GLY A 301 -8.97 -13.54 -12.58
C GLY A 301 -10.01 -14.64 -12.62
N TYR A 302 -10.33 -15.31 -11.52
CA TYR A 302 -11.43 -16.30 -11.51
C TYR A 302 -12.78 -15.61 -11.72
N PRO A 303 -13.66 -16.16 -12.60
CA PRO A 303 -14.96 -15.57 -12.88
C PRO A 303 -15.85 -15.46 -11.63
N VAL A 304 -16.50 -14.32 -11.49
CA VAL A 304 -17.47 -14.02 -10.42
C VAL A 304 -18.87 -13.89 -11.01
N PHE A 305 -19.84 -14.46 -10.30
CA PHE A 305 -21.25 -14.40 -10.67
C PHE A 305 -22.09 -13.87 -9.50
N VAL A 306 -23.11 -13.09 -9.83
CA VAL A 306 -24.10 -12.57 -8.89
C VAL A 306 -25.47 -12.97 -9.42
N ASN A 307 -26.27 -13.69 -8.61
CA ASN A 307 -27.57 -14.23 -9.01
C ASN A 307 -27.50 -15.05 -10.33
N GLY A 308 -26.41 -15.83 -10.49
CA GLY A 308 -26.17 -16.64 -11.70
C GLY A 308 -25.68 -15.89 -12.93
N ALA A 309 -25.70 -14.55 -12.94
CA ALA A 309 -25.19 -13.71 -14.04
C ALA A 309 -23.71 -13.37 -13.85
N PRO A 310 -22.89 -13.32 -14.92
CA PRO A 310 -21.50 -12.85 -14.85
C PRO A 310 -21.42 -11.43 -14.27
N SER A 311 -20.50 -11.21 -13.30
CA SER A 311 -20.33 -9.93 -12.63
C SER A 311 -18.90 -9.38 -12.73
N GLY A 312 -17.96 -10.14 -13.27
CA GLY A 312 -16.56 -9.77 -13.38
C GLY A 312 -15.65 -10.90 -12.94
N VAL A 313 -14.56 -10.53 -12.27
CA VAL A 313 -13.54 -11.50 -11.80
C VAL A 313 -13.14 -11.20 -10.35
N VAL A 314 -12.51 -12.17 -9.72
CA VAL A 314 -11.80 -11.97 -8.44
C VAL A 314 -10.63 -11.01 -8.68
N MET A 315 -10.57 -9.95 -7.91
CA MET A 315 -9.50 -8.96 -7.98
C MET A 315 -8.28 -9.41 -7.16
N SER A 316 -8.46 -9.69 -5.87
CA SER A 316 -7.45 -10.28 -4.98
C SER A 316 -8.01 -11.50 -4.29
N GLY A 317 -7.15 -12.49 -3.97
CA GLY A 317 -7.64 -13.66 -3.25
C GLY A 317 -6.56 -14.57 -2.72
N ILE A 318 -6.75 -15.00 -1.47
CA ILE A 318 -5.82 -15.82 -0.70
C ILE A 318 -6.56 -16.91 0.08
N MET A 319 -5.80 -17.86 0.61
CA MET A 319 -6.20 -18.63 1.81
C MET A 319 -5.70 -17.84 3.02
N SER A 320 -6.61 -17.35 3.85
CA SER A 320 -6.24 -16.58 5.04
C SER A 320 -5.52 -17.46 6.06
N PRO A 321 -4.30 -17.10 6.49
CA PRO A 321 -3.63 -17.80 7.56
C PRO A 321 -4.27 -17.60 8.93
N SER A 322 -4.96 -16.47 9.15
CA SER A 322 -5.61 -16.16 10.45
C SER A 322 -6.90 -16.95 10.66
N VAL A 323 -7.76 -17.06 9.62
CA VAL A 323 -9.11 -17.66 9.78
C VAL A 323 -9.28 -18.97 9.03
N GLY A 324 -8.31 -19.39 8.20
CA GLY A 324 -8.30 -20.72 7.56
C GLY A 324 -9.36 -20.90 6.46
N VAL A 325 -9.89 -19.79 5.91
CA VAL A 325 -10.85 -19.79 4.79
C VAL A 325 -10.32 -18.96 3.61
N GLY A 326 -10.86 -19.21 2.42
CA GLY A 326 -10.56 -18.37 1.26
C GLY A 326 -11.16 -16.99 1.44
N LEU A 327 -10.33 -15.94 1.28
CA LEU A 327 -10.76 -14.54 1.21
C LEU A 327 -10.53 -14.01 -0.19
N GLY A 328 -11.39 -13.11 -0.63
CA GLY A 328 -11.20 -12.42 -1.90
C GLY A 328 -11.92 -11.08 -1.96
N THR A 329 -11.58 -10.33 -3.00
CA THR A 329 -12.26 -9.10 -3.38
C THR A 329 -12.83 -9.24 -4.79
N ALA A 330 -13.95 -8.57 -5.06
CA ALA A 330 -14.56 -8.53 -6.38
C ALA A 330 -15.42 -7.28 -6.53
N TYR A 331 -15.60 -6.81 -7.77
CA TYR A 331 -16.62 -5.79 -8.08
C TYR A 331 -17.97 -6.46 -8.33
N VAL A 332 -18.98 -5.98 -7.62
CA VAL A 332 -20.37 -6.44 -7.79
C VAL A 332 -21.30 -5.24 -8.03
N PRO A 333 -22.47 -5.41 -8.66
CA PRO A 333 -23.46 -4.34 -8.79
C PRO A 333 -23.75 -3.70 -7.43
N THR A 334 -23.83 -2.37 -7.36
CA THR A 334 -24.03 -1.63 -6.10
C THR A 334 -25.26 -2.11 -5.32
N ALA A 335 -26.33 -2.48 -5.99
CA ALA A 335 -27.52 -3.03 -5.35
C ALA A 335 -27.29 -4.38 -4.65
N HIS A 336 -26.20 -5.07 -4.96
CA HIS A 336 -25.83 -6.38 -4.38
C HIS A 336 -24.67 -6.29 -3.38
N ALA A 337 -24.05 -5.14 -3.22
CA ALA A 337 -22.82 -4.94 -2.43
C ALA A 337 -23.05 -4.83 -0.90
N GLN A 338 -24.09 -5.46 -0.38
CA GLN A 338 -24.39 -5.42 1.05
C GLN A 338 -23.77 -6.64 1.76
N PRO A 339 -23.19 -6.45 2.95
CA PRO A 339 -22.73 -7.57 3.79
C PRO A 339 -23.86 -8.59 4.02
N GLY A 340 -23.51 -9.88 3.97
CA GLY A 340 -24.45 -10.99 4.06
C GLY A 340 -25.02 -11.46 2.72
N ASN A 341 -24.97 -10.66 1.65
CA ASN A 341 -25.28 -11.15 0.31
C ASN A 341 -24.23 -12.16 -0.16
N THR A 342 -24.57 -12.95 -1.18
CA THR A 342 -23.68 -13.98 -1.70
C THR A 342 -23.30 -13.70 -3.15
N LEU A 343 -22.11 -14.14 -3.51
CA LEU A 343 -21.61 -14.25 -4.88
C LEU A 343 -21.10 -15.67 -5.12
N GLU A 344 -20.85 -16.03 -6.35
CA GLU A 344 -20.24 -17.31 -6.71
C GLU A 344 -18.92 -17.06 -7.44
N VAL A 345 -17.89 -17.83 -7.12
CA VAL A 345 -16.60 -17.82 -7.83
C VAL A 345 -16.44 -19.15 -8.56
N GLU A 346 -16.14 -19.10 -9.86
CA GLU A 346 -15.88 -20.32 -10.61
C GLU A 346 -14.42 -20.75 -10.45
N ILE A 347 -14.21 -21.86 -9.75
CA ILE A 347 -12.89 -22.43 -9.47
C ILE A 347 -12.84 -23.82 -10.10
N ARG A 348 -12.01 -24.00 -11.14
CA ARG A 348 -11.83 -25.29 -11.84
C ARG A 348 -13.17 -25.89 -12.33
N GLY A 349 -14.06 -25.05 -12.85
CA GLY A 349 -15.36 -25.47 -13.37
C GLY A 349 -16.44 -25.73 -12.30
N LYS A 350 -16.13 -25.49 -11.02
CA LYS A 350 -17.11 -25.57 -9.92
C LYS A 350 -17.39 -24.17 -9.39
N ARG A 351 -18.66 -23.84 -9.18
CA ARG A 351 -19.07 -22.60 -8.52
C ARG A 351 -19.05 -22.76 -7.01
N ILE A 352 -18.23 -21.92 -6.36
CA ILE A 352 -18.08 -21.87 -4.91
C ILE A 352 -18.76 -20.61 -4.42
N VAL A 353 -19.62 -20.75 -3.44
CA VAL A 353 -20.31 -19.60 -2.83
C VAL A 353 -19.35 -18.83 -1.94
N GLY A 354 -19.40 -17.51 -2.07
CA GLY A 354 -18.75 -16.55 -1.18
C GLY A 354 -19.79 -15.65 -0.52
N THR A 355 -19.62 -15.38 0.76
CA THR A 355 -20.44 -14.42 1.51
C THR A 355 -19.72 -13.07 1.55
N ILE A 356 -20.41 -12.00 1.13
CA ILE A 356 -19.90 -10.62 1.21
C ILE A 356 -19.80 -10.20 2.69
N THR A 357 -18.66 -9.64 3.06
CA THR A 357 -18.33 -9.27 4.43
C THR A 357 -18.20 -7.75 4.60
#